data_0de1adce61142965c2341c01bc6fe9e2
#
_entry.id   0de1adce61142965c2341c01bc6fe9e2
#
_cell.length_a   1.000
_cell.length_b   1.000
_cell.length_c   1.000
_cell.angle_alpha   90.00
_cell.angle_beta   90.00
_cell.angle_gamma   90.00
#
_symmetry.space_group_name_H-M   'P 1'
#
loop_
_entity.id
_entity.type
_entity.pdbx_description
1 polymer ?
#
loop_
_entity_poly.entity_id
_entity_poly.type
_entity_poly.pdbx_seq_one_letter_code
_entity_poly.pdbx_strand_id
1 'polypeptide(L)'
;MKTIRYYRWHMILLVCFITIINYLDRTALGVAAPTMMKELDMTKEQYSWVVSAFQLAYTIGQPVMGWLIDTIGLKLGFFLCAIVWGLATLAHSLIGSWQGLACMRAIMGFSEASAIPAGVKTAATWFPARERGIATGVFNMGTSFGAMLAPPLIAWCIMFHSWQFAFVVAGGLAILAAFVWFIFYNDPKEAKRLSAEERAYIESGQEKHLHTGKKEKTSALRILKQRNFWGIGISRFLADPAWGTINFWVPIFFVETLHFSLKEIAMFVWLPFLMADLGCLASGFVAKFLNDRGIGLINSRRITFTLGAVLMTTIGLVSIVDNPYIAVLLISIGGFSHQLLSTVAATLGADLFRKDEVATAVGMAGACAWSGQLIFNLFIGAFVSIIGFGPFFIALAVFDLIGAAALWILIKAPKDAGTSDAELAVSP
;
A
#
# COMPACT_ATOMS: atom_id res chain seq x y z
N MET A 1 8.26 -36.01 -13.33
CA MET A 1 8.06 -35.18 -12.09
C MET A 1 6.60 -35.25 -11.74
N LYS A 2 6.21 -35.41 -10.46
CA LYS A 2 4.80 -35.36 -10.08
C LYS A 2 4.26 -33.94 -10.33
N THR A 3 3.12 -33.83 -10.99
CA THR A 3 2.40 -32.56 -11.20
C THR A 3 1.82 -32.08 -9.87
N ILE A 4 1.81 -30.76 -9.66
CA ILE A 4 1.26 -30.12 -8.47
C ILE A 4 -0.13 -29.59 -8.84
N ARG A 5 -1.14 -29.96 -8.05
CA ARG A 5 -2.50 -29.48 -8.24
C ARG A 5 -2.61 -28.01 -7.81
N TYR A 6 -3.29 -27.21 -8.62
CA TYR A 6 -3.45 -25.76 -8.36
C TYR A 6 -2.12 -25.00 -8.27
N TYR A 7 -1.17 -25.30 -9.15
CA TYR A 7 0.18 -24.72 -9.14
C TYR A 7 0.18 -23.18 -9.22
N ARG A 8 -0.79 -22.57 -9.92
CA ARG A 8 -0.96 -21.10 -9.99
C ARG A 8 -1.12 -20.46 -8.60
N TRP A 9 -1.80 -21.14 -7.67
CA TRP A 9 -1.97 -20.62 -6.32
C TRP A 9 -0.68 -20.63 -5.51
N HIS A 10 0.21 -21.57 -5.76
CA HIS A 10 1.55 -21.59 -5.13
C HIS A 10 2.37 -20.38 -5.59
N MET A 11 2.23 -19.97 -6.87
CA MET A 11 2.94 -18.79 -7.38
C MET A 11 2.44 -17.49 -6.74
N ILE A 12 1.13 -17.33 -6.55
CA ILE A 12 0.61 -16.12 -5.91
C ILE A 12 0.87 -16.10 -4.38
N LEU A 13 0.87 -17.27 -3.73
CA LEU A 13 1.28 -17.39 -2.33
C LEU A 13 2.76 -17.07 -2.14
N LEU A 14 3.61 -17.41 -3.11
CA LEU A 14 5.01 -17.01 -3.11
C LEU A 14 5.15 -15.48 -3.18
N VAL A 15 4.36 -14.82 -4.05
CA VAL A 15 4.31 -13.35 -4.08
C VAL A 15 3.80 -12.78 -2.76
N CYS A 16 2.73 -13.35 -2.19
CA CYS A 16 2.20 -12.95 -0.89
C CYS A 16 3.28 -13.01 0.20
N PHE A 17 4.01 -14.12 0.28
CA PHE A 17 5.12 -14.30 1.22
C PHE A 17 6.19 -13.22 1.08
N ILE A 18 6.58 -12.90 -0.16
CA ILE A 18 7.57 -11.84 -0.41
C ILE A 18 7.00 -10.47 -0.05
N THR A 19 5.72 -10.24 -0.30
CA THR A 19 5.04 -9.00 0.09
C THR A 19 4.98 -8.82 1.60
N ILE A 20 4.82 -9.90 2.37
CA ILE A 20 4.93 -9.88 3.84
C ILE A 20 6.30 -9.35 4.26
N ILE A 21 7.38 -9.89 3.69
CA ILE A 21 8.74 -9.47 4.03
C ILE A 21 9.01 -8.04 3.59
N ASN A 22 8.52 -7.64 2.41
CA ASN A 22 8.62 -6.29 1.89
C ASN A 22 8.01 -5.24 2.85
N TYR A 23 6.80 -5.51 3.37
CA TYR A 23 6.15 -4.59 4.31
C TYR A 23 6.73 -4.66 5.73
N LEU A 24 7.29 -5.80 6.12
CA LEU A 24 8.06 -5.92 7.36
C LEU A 24 9.29 -5.00 7.32
N ASP A 25 10.07 -5.04 6.24
CA ASP A 25 11.23 -4.16 6.03
C ASP A 25 10.85 -2.69 6.05
N ARG A 26 9.77 -2.34 5.36
CA ARG A 26 9.26 -0.97 5.26
C ARG A 26 8.89 -0.40 6.61
N THR A 27 8.17 -1.19 7.43
CA THR A 27 7.68 -0.79 8.75
C THR A 27 8.78 -0.78 9.80
N ALA A 28 9.87 -1.57 9.59
CA ALA A 28 10.97 -1.69 10.53
C ALA A 28 11.58 -0.33 10.94
N LEU A 29 11.73 0.61 9.99
CA LEU A 29 12.26 1.94 10.28
C LEU A 29 11.41 2.69 11.31
N GLY A 30 10.07 2.67 11.14
CA GLY A 30 9.16 3.37 12.05
C GLY A 30 9.26 2.84 13.48
N VAL A 31 9.33 1.51 13.63
CA VAL A 31 9.45 0.87 14.95
C VAL A 31 10.83 1.15 15.59
N ALA A 32 11.91 1.13 14.78
CA ALA A 32 13.26 1.41 15.25
C ALA A 32 13.53 2.90 15.48
N ALA A 33 12.71 3.80 14.91
CA ALA A 33 12.95 5.24 14.91
C ALA A 33 13.26 5.84 16.28
N PRO A 34 12.49 5.58 17.36
CA PRO A 34 12.78 6.20 18.68
C PRO A 34 14.17 5.87 19.20
N THR A 35 14.58 4.60 19.08
CA THR A 35 15.90 4.14 19.53
C THR A 35 17.02 4.67 18.63
N MET A 36 16.82 4.57 17.33
CA MET A 36 17.77 5.00 16.31
C MET A 36 18.02 6.51 16.35
N MET A 37 16.97 7.31 16.48
CA MET A 37 17.09 8.77 16.60
C MET A 37 17.89 9.19 17.83
N LYS A 38 17.68 8.50 18.96
CA LYS A 38 18.41 8.77 20.21
C LYS A 38 19.89 8.41 20.08
N GLU A 39 20.23 7.26 19.47
CA GLU A 39 21.62 6.82 19.33
C GLU A 39 22.42 7.63 18.29
N LEU A 40 21.77 8.09 17.23
CA LEU A 40 22.40 8.86 16.16
C LEU A 40 22.30 10.38 16.37
N ASP A 41 21.78 10.83 17.52
CA ASP A 41 21.50 12.24 17.81
C ASP A 41 20.76 12.94 16.65
N MET A 42 19.74 12.25 16.11
CA MET A 42 19.02 12.64 14.91
C MET A 42 17.78 13.45 15.28
N THR A 43 17.64 14.64 14.67
CA THR A 43 16.44 15.44 14.80
C THR A 43 15.24 14.84 14.06
N LYS A 44 14.01 15.25 14.44
CA LYS A 44 12.78 14.84 13.75
C LYS A 44 12.75 15.31 12.31
N GLU A 45 13.33 16.46 12.02
CA GLU A 45 13.51 16.96 10.65
C GLU A 45 14.42 16.02 9.85
N GLN A 46 15.57 15.65 10.39
CA GLN A 46 16.49 14.70 9.72
C GLN A 46 15.83 13.33 9.51
N TYR A 47 15.06 12.85 10.49
CA TYR A 47 14.27 11.62 10.32
C TYR A 47 13.24 11.75 9.19
N SER A 48 12.54 12.87 9.08
CA SER A 48 11.60 13.10 7.99
C SER A 48 12.27 13.06 6.60
N TRP A 49 13.52 13.55 6.49
CA TRP A 49 14.30 13.41 5.27
C TRP A 49 14.64 11.95 4.94
N VAL A 50 14.96 11.14 5.95
CA VAL A 50 15.20 9.69 5.78
C VAL A 50 13.96 8.98 5.25
N VAL A 51 12.79 9.27 5.81
CA VAL A 51 11.52 8.72 5.34
C VAL A 51 11.15 9.22 3.94
N SER A 52 11.33 10.53 3.70
CA SER A 52 11.01 11.17 2.42
C SER A 52 11.89 10.69 1.28
N ALA A 53 13.15 10.37 1.54
CA ALA A 53 14.05 9.81 0.55
C ALA A 53 13.53 8.47 -0.01
N PHE A 54 12.98 7.60 0.84
CA PHE A 54 12.29 6.39 0.41
C PHE A 54 11.06 6.69 -0.44
N GLN A 55 10.19 7.58 0.05
CA GLN A 55 8.91 7.89 -0.59
C GLN A 55 9.11 8.48 -1.99
N LEU A 56 10.05 9.40 -2.13
CA LEU A 56 10.41 10.01 -3.42
C LEU A 56 10.98 8.96 -4.38
N ALA A 57 11.95 8.18 -3.91
CA ALA A 57 12.58 7.14 -4.72
C ALA A 57 11.58 6.06 -5.14
N TYR A 58 10.67 5.65 -4.26
CA TYR A 58 9.60 4.70 -4.54
C TYR A 58 8.63 5.23 -5.60
N THR A 59 8.23 6.51 -5.49
CA THR A 59 7.31 7.15 -6.46
C THR A 59 7.91 7.16 -7.87
N ILE A 60 9.19 7.53 -7.98
CA ILE A 60 9.91 7.54 -9.27
C ILE A 60 10.21 6.11 -9.73
N GLY A 61 10.52 5.23 -8.79
CA GLY A 61 10.89 3.83 -9.06
C GLY A 61 9.76 2.99 -9.67
N GLN A 62 8.50 3.23 -9.30
CA GLN A 62 7.38 2.41 -9.77
C GLN A 62 7.29 2.25 -11.29
N PRO A 63 7.26 3.32 -12.09
CA PRO A 63 7.23 3.18 -13.55
C PRO A 63 8.52 2.56 -14.11
N VAL A 64 9.67 2.91 -13.53
CA VAL A 64 10.99 2.41 -13.98
C VAL A 64 11.12 0.90 -13.72
N MET A 65 10.72 0.44 -12.53
CA MET A 65 10.80 -0.98 -12.18
C MET A 65 9.77 -1.82 -12.94
N GLY A 66 8.58 -1.28 -13.23
CA GLY A 66 7.62 -1.91 -14.12
C GLY A 66 8.20 -2.15 -15.51
N TRP A 67 8.84 -1.13 -16.10
CA TRP A 67 9.52 -1.23 -17.37
C TRP A 67 10.69 -2.24 -17.33
N LEU A 68 11.49 -2.22 -16.27
CA LEU A 68 12.61 -3.14 -16.08
C LEU A 68 12.11 -4.60 -16.07
N ILE A 69 11.08 -4.91 -15.29
CA ILE A 69 10.49 -6.24 -15.21
C ILE A 69 9.92 -6.69 -16.56
N ASP A 70 9.34 -5.77 -17.33
CA ASP A 70 8.83 -6.08 -18.66
C ASP A 70 9.95 -6.36 -19.68
N THR A 71 11.10 -5.71 -19.53
CA THR A 71 12.23 -5.81 -20.46
C THR A 71 13.08 -7.05 -20.22
N ILE A 72 13.49 -7.31 -18.96
CA ILE A 72 14.41 -8.41 -18.61
C ILE A 72 13.68 -9.68 -18.13
N GLY A 73 12.34 -9.63 -18.04
CA GLY A 73 11.51 -10.72 -17.58
C GLY A 73 11.23 -10.69 -16.06
N LEU A 74 10.08 -11.22 -15.69
CA LEU A 74 9.56 -11.14 -14.32
C LEU A 74 10.47 -11.86 -13.30
N LYS A 75 10.95 -13.08 -13.64
CA LYS A 75 11.77 -13.89 -12.73
C LYS A 75 13.06 -13.17 -12.33
N LEU A 76 13.84 -12.77 -13.33
CA LEU A 76 15.16 -12.15 -13.12
C LEU A 76 15.01 -10.70 -12.65
N GLY A 77 14.10 -9.94 -13.26
CA GLY A 77 13.91 -8.52 -12.94
C GLY A 77 13.52 -8.32 -11.47
N PHE A 78 12.54 -9.08 -10.99
CA PHE A 78 12.13 -8.98 -9.59
C PHE A 78 13.20 -9.52 -8.63
N PHE A 79 13.91 -10.62 -9.00
CA PHE A 79 15.03 -11.12 -8.20
C PHE A 79 16.11 -10.08 -7.97
N LEU A 80 16.58 -9.40 -9.04
CA LEU A 80 17.61 -8.36 -8.94
C LEU A 80 17.15 -7.19 -8.05
N CYS A 81 15.92 -6.73 -8.24
CA CYS A 81 15.33 -5.69 -7.39
C CYS A 81 15.26 -6.13 -5.92
N ALA A 82 14.86 -7.38 -5.67
CA ALA A 82 14.75 -7.92 -4.32
C ALA A 82 16.12 -8.06 -3.62
N ILE A 83 17.16 -8.45 -4.35
CA ILE A 83 18.53 -8.48 -3.83
C ILE A 83 19.01 -7.06 -3.49
N VAL A 84 18.77 -6.08 -4.38
CA VAL A 84 19.21 -4.69 -4.14
C VAL A 84 18.51 -4.12 -2.91
N TRP A 85 17.17 -4.31 -2.76
CA TRP A 85 16.48 -3.83 -1.57
C TRP A 85 16.96 -4.53 -0.30
N GLY A 86 17.16 -5.87 -0.33
CA GLY A 86 17.64 -6.63 0.83
C GLY A 86 19.04 -6.20 1.26
N LEU A 87 19.96 -5.96 0.32
CA LEU A 87 21.29 -5.41 0.60
C LEU A 87 21.22 -3.99 1.15
N ALA A 88 20.34 -3.14 0.61
CA ALA A 88 20.13 -1.79 1.13
C ALA A 88 19.59 -1.84 2.56
N THR A 89 18.63 -2.75 2.85
CA THR A 89 18.12 -2.97 4.20
C THR A 89 19.23 -3.42 5.16
N LEU A 90 20.05 -4.40 4.78
CA LEU A 90 21.23 -4.81 5.54
C LEU A 90 22.19 -3.64 5.80
N ALA A 91 22.45 -2.83 4.78
CA ALA A 91 23.38 -1.72 4.89
C ALA A 91 22.96 -0.65 5.91
N HIS A 92 21.66 -0.53 6.24
CA HIS A 92 21.20 0.35 7.33
C HIS A 92 21.91 0.03 8.65
N SER A 93 22.25 -1.23 8.92
CA SER A 93 22.94 -1.64 10.14
C SER A 93 24.37 -1.10 10.29
N LEU A 94 24.98 -0.70 9.19
CA LEU A 94 26.37 -0.20 9.13
C LEU A 94 26.45 1.33 9.13
N ILE A 95 25.31 2.02 9.04
CA ILE A 95 25.27 3.47 8.86
C ILE A 95 25.17 4.17 10.21
N GLY A 96 26.08 5.12 10.42
CA GLY A 96 26.15 5.96 11.63
C GLY A 96 25.71 7.41 11.40
N SER A 97 25.02 7.74 10.28
CA SER A 97 24.56 9.09 10.00
C SER A 97 23.20 9.10 9.31
N TRP A 98 22.40 10.14 9.53
CA TRP A 98 21.09 10.27 8.93
C TRP A 98 21.15 10.39 7.39
N GLN A 99 22.21 11.03 6.84
CA GLN A 99 22.42 11.15 5.40
C GLN A 99 22.65 9.77 4.75
N GLY A 100 23.47 8.94 5.41
CA GLY A 100 23.70 7.56 4.97
C GLY A 100 22.43 6.73 5.01
N LEU A 101 21.62 6.88 6.09
CA LEU A 101 20.33 6.24 6.19
C LEU A 101 19.37 6.70 5.08
N ALA A 102 19.31 8.01 4.79
CA ALA A 102 18.50 8.56 3.70
C ALA A 102 18.91 7.99 2.34
N CYS A 103 20.22 7.87 2.09
CA CYS A 103 20.74 7.25 0.85
C CYS A 103 20.32 5.78 0.74
N MET A 104 20.49 4.98 1.78
CA MET A 104 20.07 3.58 1.79
C MET A 104 18.54 3.43 1.65
N ARG A 105 17.77 4.30 2.28
CA ARG A 105 16.31 4.36 2.12
C ARG A 105 15.89 4.70 0.70
N ALA A 106 16.61 5.60 0.00
CA ALA A 106 16.34 5.90 -1.40
C ALA A 106 16.63 4.68 -2.30
N ILE A 107 17.76 4.00 -2.12
CA ILE A 107 18.11 2.78 -2.87
C ILE A 107 17.06 1.68 -2.60
N MET A 108 16.70 1.48 -1.33
CA MET A 108 15.69 0.53 -0.92
C MET A 108 14.35 0.86 -1.57
N GLY A 109 13.86 2.11 -1.44
CA GLY A 109 12.56 2.55 -1.97
C GLY A 109 12.48 2.42 -3.49
N PHE A 110 13.55 2.76 -4.20
CA PHE A 110 13.62 2.63 -5.66
C PHE A 110 13.51 1.17 -6.12
N SER A 111 14.23 0.26 -5.47
CA SER A 111 14.21 -1.18 -5.81
C SER A 111 12.93 -1.87 -5.34
N GLU A 112 12.43 -1.52 -4.16
CA GLU A 112 11.19 -2.04 -3.57
C GLU A 112 9.94 -1.68 -4.39
N ALA A 113 10.00 -0.59 -5.17
CA ALA A 113 8.95 -0.18 -6.08
C ALA A 113 8.59 -1.24 -7.14
N SER A 114 9.43 -2.26 -7.31
CA SER A 114 9.20 -3.43 -8.16
C SER A 114 8.12 -4.40 -7.63
N ALA A 115 7.86 -4.42 -6.33
CA ALA A 115 7.04 -5.44 -5.68
C ALA A 115 5.60 -5.49 -6.20
N ILE A 116 4.91 -4.34 -6.26
CA ILE A 116 3.53 -4.26 -6.76
C ILE A 116 3.44 -4.62 -8.26
N PRO A 117 4.25 -4.05 -9.17
CA PRO A 117 4.28 -4.47 -10.57
C PRO A 117 4.54 -5.97 -10.75
N ALA A 118 5.45 -6.55 -9.98
CA ALA A 118 5.74 -7.99 -10.02
C ALA A 118 4.56 -8.84 -9.58
N GLY A 119 3.87 -8.45 -8.50
CA GLY A 119 2.68 -9.13 -8.01
C GLY A 119 1.55 -9.11 -9.04
N VAL A 120 1.24 -7.94 -9.59
CA VAL A 120 0.20 -7.78 -10.63
C VAL A 120 0.56 -8.57 -11.89
N LYS A 121 1.82 -8.54 -12.32
CA LYS A 121 2.28 -9.31 -13.49
C LYS A 121 2.22 -10.81 -13.24
N THR A 122 2.53 -11.28 -12.03
CA THR A 122 2.35 -12.69 -11.64
C THR A 122 0.88 -13.09 -11.73
N ALA A 123 -0.04 -12.30 -11.17
CA ALA A 123 -1.47 -12.55 -11.25
C ALA A 123 -1.97 -12.58 -12.72
N ALA A 124 -1.51 -11.62 -13.54
CA ALA A 124 -1.85 -11.56 -14.96
C ALA A 124 -1.32 -12.76 -15.76
N THR A 125 -0.15 -13.28 -15.42
CA THR A 125 0.52 -14.38 -16.13
C THR A 125 -0.05 -15.76 -15.75
N TRP A 126 -0.36 -15.95 -14.45
CA TRP A 126 -0.74 -17.24 -13.90
C TRP A 126 -2.25 -17.47 -13.79
N PHE A 127 -3.07 -16.40 -13.88
CA PHE A 127 -4.51 -16.51 -13.66
C PHE A 127 -5.33 -16.06 -14.86
N PRO A 128 -6.43 -16.77 -15.16
CA PRO A 128 -7.43 -16.28 -16.10
C PRO A 128 -8.04 -14.97 -15.62
N ALA A 129 -8.49 -14.12 -16.54
CA ALA A 129 -8.99 -12.77 -16.25
C ALA A 129 -10.02 -12.73 -15.08
N ARG A 130 -10.92 -13.71 -15.04
CA ARG A 130 -11.97 -13.83 -14.02
C ARG A 130 -11.44 -14.07 -12.59
N GLU A 131 -10.24 -14.67 -12.44
CA GLU A 131 -9.64 -14.99 -11.13
C GLU A 131 -8.56 -14.00 -10.71
N ARG A 132 -8.09 -13.12 -11.59
CA ARG A 132 -7.00 -12.15 -11.30
C ARG A 132 -7.29 -11.26 -10.12
N GLY A 133 -8.56 -10.82 -9.96
CA GLY A 133 -8.95 -10.00 -8.82
C GLY A 133 -8.73 -10.71 -7.48
N ILE A 134 -9.09 -12.00 -7.39
CA ILE A 134 -8.87 -12.81 -6.18
C ILE A 134 -7.37 -13.00 -5.96
N ALA A 135 -6.61 -13.32 -7.01
CA ALA A 135 -5.17 -13.50 -6.93
C ALA A 135 -4.47 -12.21 -6.45
N THR A 136 -4.88 -11.04 -6.96
CA THR A 136 -4.39 -9.74 -6.52
C THR A 136 -4.74 -9.48 -5.05
N GLY A 137 -5.95 -9.82 -4.63
CA GLY A 137 -6.36 -9.73 -3.22
C GLY A 137 -5.47 -10.59 -2.31
N VAL A 138 -5.19 -11.83 -2.71
CA VAL A 138 -4.35 -12.75 -1.92
C VAL A 138 -2.94 -12.22 -1.71
N PHE A 139 -2.28 -11.70 -2.74
CA PHE A 139 -0.93 -11.17 -2.49
C PHE A 139 -0.94 -9.83 -1.74
N ASN A 140 -1.97 -9.01 -1.92
CA ASN A 140 -2.11 -7.75 -1.18
C ASN A 140 -2.34 -7.97 0.32
N MET A 141 -2.96 -9.08 0.75
CA MET A 141 -3.03 -9.42 2.18
C MET A 141 -1.63 -9.50 2.82
N GLY A 142 -0.59 -9.82 2.05
CA GLY A 142 0.78 -9.79 2.52
C GLY A 142 1.23 -8.43 3.04
N THR A 143 0.66 -7.32 2.55
CA THR A 143 1.01 -5.96 2.99
C THR A 143 0.70 -5.75 4.46
N SER A 144 -0.48 -6.12 4.87
CA SER A 144 -0.96 -5.94 6.23
C SER A 144 -0.34 -6.96 7.19
N PHE A 145 -0.23 -8.23 6.77
CA PHE A 145 0.48 -9.23 7.55
C PHE A 145 1.94 -8.83 7.82
N GLY A 146 2.64 -8.26 6.82
CA GLY A 146 3.99 -7.75 7.00
C GLY A 146 4.05 -6.59 7.99
N ALA A 147 3.15 -5.62 7.87
CA ALA A 147 3.05 -4.49 8.76
C ALA A 147 2.67 -4.90 10.20
N MET A 148 1.84 -5.94 10.37
CA MET A 148 1.48 -6.49 11.69
C MET A 148 2.65 -7.24 12.36
N LEU A 149 3.43 -7.99 11.59
CA LEU A 149 4.54 -8.78 12.11
C LEU A 149 5.77 -7.93 12.45
N ALA A 150 5.93 -6.77 11.80
CA ALA A 150 7.10 -5.92 11.99
C ALA A 150 7.25 -5.42 13.43
N PRO A 151 6.25 -4.79 14.09
CA PRO A 151 6.42 -4.24 15.42
C PRO A 151 6.91 -5.27 16.47
N PRO A 152 6.27 -6.45 16.63
CA PRO A 152 6.75 -7.42 17.61
C PRO A 152 8.14 -7.96 17.27
N LEU A 153 8.45 -8.24 16.00
CA LEU A 153 9.75 -8.75 15.59
C LEU A 153 10.86 -7.72 15.79
N ILE A 154 10.65 -6.49 15.33
CA ILE A 154 11.65 -5.42 15.42
C ILE A 154 11.88 -5.00 16.87
N ALA A 155 10.82 -4.85 17.66
CA ALA A 155 10.94 -4.56 19.08
C ALA A 155 11.70 -5.68 19.82
N TRP A 156 11.44 -6.95 19.50
CA TRP A 156 12.20 -8.08 20.03
C TRP A 156 13.70 -7.97 19.68
N CYS A 157 14.03 -7.69 18.42
CA CYS A 157 15.43 -7.50 17.99
C CYS A 157 16.11 -6.37 18.81
N ILE A 158 15.41 -5.25 19.01
CA ILE A 158 15.97 -4.09 19.74
C ILE A 158 16.14 -4.40 21.23
N MET A 159 15.17 -5.08 21.86
CA MET A 159 15.23 -5.43 23.28
C MET A 159 16.37 -6.38 23.63
N PHE A 160 16.64 -7.37 22.76
CA PHE A 160 17.64 -8.41 23.03
C PHE A 160 19.02 -8.11 22.43
N HIS A 161 19.10 -7.22 21.44
CA HIS A 161 20.35 -6.88 20.76
C HIS A 161 20.47 -5.38 20.50
N SER A 162 20.01 -4.90 19.32
CA SER A 162 20.09 -3.48 18.91
C SER A 162 19.16 -3.20 17.73
N TRP A 163 18.97 -1.91 17.41
CA TRP A 163 18.22 -1.53 16.21
C TRP A 163 18.95 -1.95 14.91
N GLN A 164 20.29 -1.96 14.90
CA GLN A 164 21.10 -2.44 13.79
C GLN A 164 20.80 -3.91 13.51
N PHE A 165 20.69 -4.74 14.55
CA PHE A 165 20.37 -6.15 14.42
C PHE A 165 18.98 -6.37 13.80
N ALA A 166 18.02 -5.49 14.09
CA ALA A 166 16.71 -5.54 13.45
C ALA A 166 16.80 -5.42 11.91
N PHE A 167 17.66 -4.51 11.41
CA PHE A 167 17.90 -4.36 9.97
C PHE A 167 18.70 -5.53 9.38
N VAL A 168 19.59 -6.15 10.14
CA VAL A 168 20.28 -7.39 9.73
C VAL A 168 19.26 -8.52 9.54
N VAL A 169 18.33 -8.70 10.47
CA VAL A 169 17.29 -9.73 10.37
C VAL A 169 16.35 -9.44 9.19
N ALA A 170 15.86 -8.21 9.07
CA ALA A 170 14.94 -7.82 8.01
C ALA A 170 15.58 -7.96 6.62
N GLY A 171 16.80 -7.42 6.42
CA GLY A 171 17.51 -7.54 5.15
C GLY A 171 17.93 -8.97 4.82
N GLY A 172 18.29 -9.77 5.84
CA GLY A 172 18.56 -11.20 5.68
C GLY A 172 17.33 -11.97 5.19
N LEU A 173 16.15 -11.69 5.76
CA LEU A 173 14.88 -12.25 5.30
C LEU A 173 14.55 -11.84 3.87
N ALA A 174 14.79 -10.57 3.50
CA ALA A 174 14.56 -10.08 2.14
C ALA A 174 15.46 -10.79 1.11
N ILE A 175 16.74 -10.98 1.42
CA ILE A 175 17.67 -11.72 0.56
C ILE A 175 17.25 -13.18 0.45
N LEU A 176 16.89 -13.82 1.56
CA LEU A 176 16.37 -15.18 1.54
C LEU A 176 15.13 -15.29 0.66
N ALA A 177 14.19 -14.35 0.80
CA ALA A 177 12.98 -14.30 -0.01
C ALA A 177 13.28 -14.12 -1.51
N ALA A 178 14.29 -13.32 -1.86
CA ALA A 178 14.76 -13.18 -3.24
C ALA A 178 15.26 -14.51 -3.81
N PHE A 179 16.06 -15.28 -3.06
CA PHE A 179 16.50 -16.60 -3.50
C PHE A 179 15.35 -17.61 -3.57
N VAL A 180 14.42 -17.58 -2.61
CA VAL A 180 13.21 -18.40 -2.67
C VAL A 180 12.41 -18.09 -3.93
N TRP A 181 12.24 -16.82 -4.27
CA TRP A 181 11.63 -16.41 -5.53
C TRP A 181 12.37 -16.99 -6.73
N PHE A 182 13.66 -16.77 -6.83
CA PHE A 182 14.47 -17.19 -7.97
C PHE A 182 14.43 -18.71 -8.20
N ILE A 183 14.40 -19.50 -7.13
CA ILE A 183 14.38 -20.96 -7.19
C ILE A 183 12.98 -21.48 -7.56
N PHE A 184 11.92 -20.92 -6.96
CA PHE A 184 10.59 -21.50 -7.05
C PHE A 184 9.70 -20.85 -8.12
N TYR A 185 9.92 -19.59 -8.47
CA TYR A 185 9.16 -18.96 -9.53
C TYR A 185 9.61 -19.44 -10.90
N ASN A 186 8.64 -19.79 -11.75
CA ASN A 186 8.83 -20.05 -13.17
C ASN A 186 7.63 -19.49 -13.92
N ASP A 187 7.85 -19.13 -15.20
CA ASP A 187 6.73 -18.78 -16.07
C ASP A 187 5.88 -20.03 -16.41
N PRO A 188 4.57 -19.91 -16.66
CA PRO A 188 3.72 -21.05 -17.01
C PRO A 188 4.26 -21.90 -18.17
N LYS A 189 4.94 -21.27 -19.13
CA LYS A 189 5.55 -21.96 -20.28
C LYS A 189 6.71 -22.88 -19.88
N GLU A 190 7.43 -22.53 -18.84
CA GLU A 190 8.64 -23.24 -18.37
C GLU A 190 8.35 -24.15 -17.18
N ALA A 191 7.17 -24.04 -16.56
CA ALA A 191 6.80 -24.74 -15.35
C ALA A 191 6.58 -26.24 -15.62
N LYS A 192 7.60 -27.06 -15.39
CA LYS A 192 7.57 -28.53 -15.58
C LYS A 192 6.60 -29.26 -14.65
N ARG A 193 6.20 -28.63 -13.53
CA ARG A 193 5.27 -29.22 -12.55
C ARG A 193 3.81 -28.82 -12.79
N LEU A 194 3.55 -27.94 -13.75
CA LEU A 194 2.21 -27.52 -14.14
C LEU A 194 1.54 -28.62 -14.96
N SER A 195 0.33 -29.01 -14.57
CA SER A 195 -0.44 -30.00 -15.33
C SER A 195 -0.91 -29.44 -16.68
N ALA A 196 -1.07 -30.30 -17.68
CA ALA A 196 -1.58 -29.90 -19.00
C ALA A 196 -2.98 -29.28 -18.90
N GLU A 197 -3.84 -29.81 -18.03
CA GLU A 197 -5.20 -29.30 -17.80
C GLU A 197 -5.18 -27.89 -17.19
N GLU A 198 -4.33 -27.64 -16.18
CA GLU A 198 -4.23 -26.33 -15.57
C GLU A 198 -3.58 -25.30 -16.52
N ARG A 199 -2.63 -25.74 -17.36
CA ARG A 199 -2.05 -24.91 -18.42
C ARG A 199 -3.12 -24.49 -19.42
N ALA A 200 -3.91 -25.43 -19.92
CA ALA A 200 -5.01 -25.16 -20.83
C ALA A 200 -6.06 -24.20 -20.19
N TYR A 201 -6.34 -24.40 -18.91
CA TYR A 201 -7.23 -23.52 -18.15
C TYR A 201 -6.70 -22.07 -18.07
N ILE A 202 -5.41 -21.88 -17.75
CA ILE A 202 -4.76 -20.57 -17.73
C ILE A 202 -4.83 -19.92 -19.12
N GLU A 203 -4.44 -20.65 -20.16
CA GLU A 203 -4.40 -20.14 -21.54
C GLU A 203 -5.79 -19.83 -22.10
N SER A 204 -6.80 -20.65 -21.82
CA SER A 204 -8.17 -20.42 -22.27
C SER A 204 -8.82 -19.19 -21.66
N GLY A 205 -8.43 -18.82 -20.44
CA GLY A 205 -8.96 -17.67 -19.73
C GLY A 205 -8.16 -16.38 -19.94
N GLN A 206 -7.08 -16.43 -20.75
CA GLN A 206 -6.34 -15.23 -21.13
C GLN A 206 -7.03 -14.55 -22.31
N GLU A 207 -7.30 -13.26 -22.18
CA GLU A 207 -8.01 -12.46 -23.18
C GLU A 207 -7.23 -12.42 -24.51
N LYS A 208 -7.63 -13.24 -25.50
CA LYS A 208 -7.10 -13.20 -26.86
C LYS A 208 -7.39 -11.87 -27.57
N HIS A 209 -8.37 -11.11 -27.09
CA HIS A 209 -8.83 -9.85 -27.70
C HIS A 209 -7.98 -8.61 -27.42
N LEU A 210 -6.98 -8.69 -26.51
CA LEU A 210 -6.07 -7.56 -26.29
C LEU A 210 -5.02 -7.38 -27.42
N HIS A 211 -4.97 -8.27 -28.40
CA HIS A 211 -4.00 -8.23 -29.50
C HIS A 211 -4.56 -7.83 -30.87
N THR A 212 -5.87 -7.59 -31.02
CA THR A 212 -6.50 -7.39 -32.34
C THR A 212 -7.13 -6.02 -32.58
N GLY A 213 -7.00 -5.07 -31.70
CA GLY A 213 -7.38 -3.68 -31.94
C GLY A 213 -6.17 -2.77 -31.97
N LYS A 214 -6.11 -1.78 -32.86
CA LYS A 214 -5.17 -0.66 -32.74
C LYS A 214 -5.35 -0.08 -31.33
N LYS A 215 -4.41 -0.37 -30.42
CA LYS A 215 -4.38 0.28 -29.10
C LYS A 215 -4.27 1.77 -29.35
N GLU A 216 -5.34 2.52 -29.12
CA GLU A 216 -5.19 3.95 -28.93
C GLU A 216 -4.20 4.11 -27.79
N LYS A 217 -3.09 4.78 -28.04
CA LYS A 217 -2.08 5.04 -27.00
C LYS A 217 -2.78 5.82 -25.91
N THR A 218 -2.99 5.19 -24.76
CA THR A 218 -3.50 5.85 -23.57
C THR A 218 -2.58 7.02 -23.24
N SER A 219 -3.07 8.23 -23.34
CA SER A 219 -2.29 9.43 -23.05
C SER A 219 -2.55 9.85 -21.60
N ALA A 220 -1.49 9.91 -20.79
CA ALA A 220 -1.57 10.45 -19.42
C ALA A 220 -2.18 11.88 -19.42
N LEU A 221 -1.90 12.69 -20.47
CA LEU A 221 -2.48 14.03 -20.65
C LEU A 221 -4.00 14.01 -20.81
N ARG A 222 -4.56 12.96 -21.44
CA ARG A 222 -6.01 12.79 -21.57
C ARG A 222 -6.64 12.52 -20.20
N ILE A 223 -6.00 11.70 -19.36
CA ILE A 223 -6.47 11.39 -18.00
C ILE A 223 -6.42 12.64 -17.14
N LEU A 224 -5.35 13.43 -17.18
CA LEU A 224 -5.20 14.69 -16.44
C LEU A 224 -6.27 15.74 -16.81
N LYS A 225 -6.82 15.69 -18.02
CA LYS A 225 -7.91 16.57 -18.44
C LYS A 225 -9.28 16.12 -17.92
N GLN A 226 -9.40 14.90 -17.41
CA GLN A 226 -10.68 14.38 -16.92
C GLN A 226 -10.96 14.85 -15.49
N ARG A 227 -12.12 15.44 -15.28
CA ARG A 227 -12.56 15.93 -13.97
C ARG A 227 -12.63 14.81 -12.93
N ASN A 228 -13.06 13.61 -13.32
CA ASN A 228 -13.15 12.44 -12.45
C ASN A 228 -11.78 12.03 -11.90
N PHE A 229 -10.71 12.20 -12.70
CA PHE A 229 -9.34 11.93 -12.23
C PHE A 229 -8.98 12.82 -11.03
N TRP A 230 -9.25 14.12 -11.12
CA TRP A 230 -8.94 15.05 -10.01
C TRP A 230 -9.79 14.80 -8.76
N GLY A 231 -11.03 14.29 -8.93
CA GLY A 231 -11.83 13.84 -7.79
C GLY A 231 -11.15 12.71 -7.00
N ILE A 232 -10.57 11.73 -7.69
CA ILE A 232 -9.82 10.64 -7.05
C ILE A 232 -8.44 11.13 -6.59
N GLY A 233 -7.71 11.86 -7.44
CA GLY A 233 -6.34 12.32 -7.16
C GLY A 233 -6.24 13.21 -5.93
N ILE A 234 -7.14 14.21 -5.81
CA ILE A 234 -7.17 15.11 -4.65
C ILE A 234 -7.57 14.35 -3.38
N SER A 235 -8.57 13.45 -3.47
CA SER A 235 -8.98 12.64 -2.32
C SER A 235 -7.84 11.74 -1.83
N ARG A 236 -7.09 11.12 -2.76
CA ARG A 236 -5.92 10.31 -2.43
C ARG A 236 -4.77 11.15 -1.84
N PHE A 237 -4.49 12.31 -2.44
CA PHE A 237 -3.46 13.23 -1.95
C PHE A 237 -3.71 13.64 -0.48
N LEU A 238 -4.97 13.85 -0.13
CA LEU A 238 -5.37 14.27 1.23
C LEU A 238 -5.49 13.10 2.22
N ALA A 239 -5.89 11.91 1.77
CA ALA A 239 -6.11 10.76 2.65
C ALA A 239 -4.83 9.98 2.98
N ASP A 240 -3.90 9.84 2.05
CA ASP A 240 -2.71 9.01 2.24
C ASP A 240 -1.69 9.53 3.28
N PRO A 241 -1.60 10.83 3.63
CA PRO A 241 -0.84 11.30 4.79
C PRO A 241 -1.10 10.56 6.09
N ALA A 242 -2.35 10.13 6.32
CA ALA A 242 -2.72 9.34 7.50
C ALA A 242 -1.95 8.02 7.56
N TRP A 243 -1.82 7.32 6.44
CA TRP A 243 -1.07 6.07 6.35
C TRP A 243 0.43 6.26 6.63
N GLY A 244 1.01 7.31 6.07
CA GLY A 244 2.41 7.66 6.36
C GLY A 244 2.65 7.99 7.82
N THR A 245 1.74 8.72 8.43
CA THR A 245 1.81 9.06 9.86
C THR A 245 1.73 7.81 10.73
N ILE A 246 0.80 6.90 10.46
CA ILE A 246 0.66 5.63 11.20
C ILE A 246 1.94 4.79 11.08
N ASN A 247 2.51 4.69 9.90
CA ASN A 247 3.69 3.85 9.67
C ASN A 247 4.98 4.42 10.28
N PHE A 248 5.19 5.73 10.21
CA PHE A 248 6.50 6.31 10.48
C PHE A 248 6.54 7.18 11.75
N TRP A 249 5.42 7.81 12.12
CA TRP A 249 5.40 8.76 13.22
C TRP A 249 4.69 8.25 14.49
N VAL A 250 3.71 7.36 14.34
CA VAL A 250 2.99 6.81 15.51
C VAL A 250 3.91 6.08 16.49
N PRO A 251 4.92 5.27 16.05
CA PRO A 251 5.87 4.68 17.01
C PRO A 251 6.65 5.72 17.82
N ILE A 252 7.05 6.85 17.18
CA ILE A 252 7.72 7.96 17.86
C ILE A 252 6.76 8.64 18.86
N PHE A 253 5.52 8.92 18.42
CA PHE A 253 4.48 9.49 19.28
C PHE A 253 4.22 8.61 20.51
N PHE A 254 4.18 7.29 20.36
CA PHE A 254 3.98 6.35 21.46
C PHE A 254 5.11 6.42 22.50
N VAL A 255 6.37 6.55 22.06
CA VAL A 255 7.51 6.66 22.97
C VAL A 255 7.56 8.04 23.62
N GLU A 256 7.49 9.11 22.83
CA GLU A 256 7.75 10.46 23.31
C GLU A 256 6.58 11.08 24.07
N THR A 257 5.35 10.81 23.63
CA THR A 257 4.14 11.44 24.17
C THR A 257 3.40 10.53 25.15
N LEU A 258 3.27 9.25 24.82
CA LEU A 258 2.57 8.28 25.66
C LEU A 258 3.50 7.51 26.60
N HIS A 259 4.82 7.74 26.49
CA HIS A 259 5.87 7.10 27.31
C HIS A 259 5.85 5.56 27.27
N PHE A 260 5.47 4.98 26.13
CA PHE A 260 5.46 3.53 25.94
C PHE A 260 6.88 2.97 25.92
N SER A 261 7.06 1.87 26.64
CA SER A 261 8.23 1.01 26.54
C SER A 261 8.24 0.23 25.23
N LEU A 262 9.40 -0.30 24.84
CA LEU A 262 9.51 -1.19 23.66
C LEU A 262 8.57 -2.41 23.72
N LYS A 263 8.31 -2.91 24.95
CA LYS A 263 7.36 -4.02 25.16
C LYS A 263 5.93 -3.59 24.81
N GLU A 264 5.52 -2.40 25.21
CA GLU A 264 4.19 -1.87 24.89
C GLU A 264 4.06 -1.54 23.40
N ILE A 265 5.13 -1.07 22.75
CA ILE A 265 5.19 -0.90 21.30
C ILE A 265 4.91 -2.25 20.61
N ALA A 266 5.61 -3.31 21.02
CA ALA A 266 5.40 -4.65 20.46
C ALA A 266 3.96 -5.16 20.63
N MET A 267 3.29 -4.75 21.73
CA MET A 267 1.92 -5.17 22.05
C MET A 267 0.84 -4.35 21.34
N PHE A 268 1.08 -3.10 20.96
CA PHE A 268 0.00 -2.21 20.52
C PHE A 268 0.19 -1.58 19.14
N VAL A 269 1.42 -1.38 18.64
CA VAL A 269 1.66 -0.69 17.35
C VAL A 269 1.11 -1.46 16.13
N TRP A 270 0.89 -2.75 16.22
CA TRP A 270 0.30 -3.55 15.15
C TRP A 270 -1.24 -3.41 15.04
N LEU A 271 -1.92 -2.96 16.10
CA LEU A 271 -3.39 -2.84 16.12
C LEU A 271 -3.95 -1.92 15.03
N PRO A 272 -3.41 -0.73 14.74
CA PRO A 272 -3.85 0.10 13.63
C PRO A 272 -3.80 -0.62 12.28
N PHE A 273 -2.84 -1.52 12.06
CA PHE A 273 -2.72 -2.29 10.82
C PHE A 273 -3.77 -3.40 10.73
N LEU A 274 -4.06 -4.10 11.82
CA LEU A 274 -5.17 -5.05 11.87
C LEU A 274 -6.50 -4.36 11.57
N MET A 275 -6.75 -3.23 12.21
CA MET A 275 -7.97 -2.45 11.97
C MET A 275 -8.05 -1.91 10.54
N ALA A 276 -6.92 -1.61 9.93
CA ALA A 276 -6.84 -1.23 8.52
C ALA A 276 -7.34 -2.36 7.59
N ASP A 277 -6.98 -3.62 7.85
CA ASP A 277 -7.48 -4.77 7.10
C ASP A 277 -8.99 -4.94 7.22
N LEU A 278 -9.50 -4.78 8.43
CA LEU A 278 -10.95 -4.78 8.66
C LEU A 278 -11.63 -3.64 7.89
N GLY A 279 -11.01 -2.46 7.81
CA GLY A 279 -11.47 -1.32 7.00
C GLY A 279 -11.51 -1.64 5.51
N CYS A 280 -10.48 -2.30 4.99
CA CYS A 280 -10.42 -2.75 3.61
C CYS A 280 -11.60 -3.69 3.27
N LEU A 281 -11.85 -4.71 4.10
CA LEU A 281 -12.98 -5.62 3.95
C LEU A 281 -14.32 -4.88 4.06
N ALA A 282 -14.47 -4.03 5.08
CA ALA A 282 -15.69 -3.26 5.33
C ALA A 282 -16.06 -2.38 4.13
N SER A 283 -15.06 -1.83 3.40
CA SER A 283 -15.32 -0.97 2.24
C SER A 283 -16.15 -1.66 1.15
N GLY A 284 -15.83 -2.93 0.86
CA GLY A 284 -16.56 -3.74 -0.10
C GLY A 284 -17.98 -4.08 0.37
N PHE A 285 -18.11 -4.47 1.64
CA PHE A 285 -19.41 -4.82 2.22
C PHE A 285 -20.35 -3.61 2.30
N VAL A 286 -19.86 -2.47 2.78
CA VAL A 286 -20.66 -1.23 2.90
C VAL A 286 -21.11 -0.76 1.53
N ALA A 287 -20.20 -0.69 0.55
CA ALA A 287 -20.55 -0.26 -0.79
C ALA A 287 -21.56 -1.21 -1.46
N LYS A 288 -21.40 -2.53 -1.29
CA LYS A 288 -22.36 -3.51 -1.78
C LYS A 288 -23.72 -3.35 -1.11
N PHE A 289 -23.77 -3.27 0.21
CA PHE A 289 -25.02 -3.09 0.97
C PHE A 289 -25.81 -1.85 0.54
N LEU A 290 -25.12 -0.74 0.28
CA LEU A 290 -25.74 0.49 -0.21
C LEU A 290 -26.28 0.30 -1.64
N ASN A 291 -25.51 -0.36 -2.49
CA ASN A 291 -25.92 -0.62 -3.88
C ASN A 291 -27.12 -1.58 -3.94
N ASP A 292 -27.15 -2.63 -3.11
CA ASP A 292 -28.28 -3.59 -3.00
C ASP A 292 -29.56 -2.92 -2.48
N ARG A 293 -29.44 -1.75 -1.82
CA ARG A 293 -30.57 -0.90 -1.42
C ARG A 293 -31.02 0.12 -2.46
N GLY A 294 -30.52 0.04 -3.69
CA GLY A 294 -30.90 0.92 -4.80
C GLY A 294 -30.13 2.24 -4.86
N ILE A 295 -29.10 2.41 -4.04
CA ILE A 295 -28.18 3.55 -4.18
C ILE A 295 -27.22 3.22 -5.33
N GLY A 296 -27.24 4.01 -6.39
CA GLY A 296 -26.39 3.76 -7.57
C GLY A 296 -24.90 3.59 -7.22
N LEU A 297 -24.17 2.79 -8.00
CA LEU A 297 -22.79 2.34 -7.75
C LEU A 297 -21.87 3.48 -7.31
N ILE A 298 -21.81 4.57 -8.06
CA ILE A 298 -20.90 5.70 -7.77
C ILE A 298 -21.29 6.42 -6.46
N ASN A 299 -22.59 6.56 -6.19
CA ASN A 299 -23.04 7.17 -4.92
C ASN A 299 -22.76 6.26 -3.73
N SER A 300 -22.90 4.93 -3.88
CA SER A 300 -22.51 3.97 -2.85
C SER A 300 -21.02 4.10 -2.50
N ARG A 301 -20.15 4.28 -3.50
CA ARG A 301 -18.73 4.54 -3.30
C ARG A 301 -18.50 5.87 -2.57
N ARG A 302 -19.16 6.95 -2.99
CA ARG A 302 -19.03 8.27 -2.34
C ARG A 302 -19.47 8.23 -0.87
N ILE A 303 -20.61 7.61 -0.58
CA ILE A 303 -21.13 7.46 0.79
C ILE A 303 -20.14 6.64 1.63
N THR A 304 -19.63 5.52 1.12
CA THR A 304 -18.64 4.70 1.82
C THR A 304 -17.37 5.49 2.13
N PHE A 305 -16.88 6.29 1.16
CA PHE A 305 -15.74 7.18 1.38
C PHE A 305 -16.06 8.21 2.47
N THR A 306 -17.23 8.85 2.40
CA THR A 306 -17.66 9.86 3.40
C THR A 306 -17.78 9.27 4.80
N LEU A 307 -18.29 8.04 4.94
CA LEU A 307 -18.32 7.33 6.22
C LEU A 307 -16.90 7.14 6.79
N GLY A 308 -15.94 6.75 5.94
CA GLY A 308 -14.54 6.67 6.34
C GLY A 308 -13.97 8.03 6.76
N ALA A 309 -14.26 9.10 6.00
CA ALA A 309 -13.81 10.44 6.33
C ALA A 309 -14.39 10.95 7.67
N VAL A 310 -15.64 10.65 7.96
CA VAL A 310 -16.26 10.96 9.26
C VAL A 310 -15.62 10.14 10.38
N LEU A 311 -15.38 8.85 10.18
CA LEU A 311 -14.67 8.02 11.18
C LEU A 311 -13.23 8.51 11.41
N MET A 312 -12.53 9.00 10.36
CA MET A 312 -11.18 9.54 10.49
C MET A 312 -11.13 10.77 11.39
N THR A 313 -12.22 11.51 11.56
CA THR A 313 -12.23 12.66 12.49
C THR A 313 -11.89 12.27 13.92
N THR A 314 -12.11 11.01 14.30
CA THR A 314 -11.76 10.50 15.64
C THR A 314 -10.27 10.56 15.93
N ILE A 315 -9.39 10.51 14.91
CA ILE A 315 -7.94 10.61 15.12
C ILE A 315 -7.54 11.99 15.67
N GLY A 316 -8.31 13.03 15.38
CA GLY A 316 -8.09 14.37 15.93
C GLY A 316 -8.25 14.43 17.45
N LEU A 317 -9.05 13.52 18.05
CA LEU A 317 -9.23 13.42 19.49
C LEU A 317 -7.97 12.91 20.22
N VAL A 318 -7.03 12.30 19.51
CA VAL A 318 -5.74 11.84 20.08
C VAL A 318 -4.99 13.01 20.72
N SER A 319 -5.19 14.24 20.22
CA SER A 319 -4.52 15.45 20.72
C SER A 319 -4.99 15.90 22.11
N ILE A 320 -6.14 15.41 22.59
CA ILE A 320 -6.78 15.85 23.84
C ILE A 320 -7.01 14.72 24.84
N VAL A 321 -6.58 13.50 24.52
CA VAL A 321 -6.79 12.32 25.36
C VAL A 321 -5.52 12.01 26.13
N ASP A 322 -5.62 11.97 27.47
CA ASP A 322 -4.50 11.64 28.36
C ASP A 322 -4.26 10.14 28.52
N ASN A 323 -5.29 9.30 28.27
CA ASN A 323 -5.16 7.86 28.41
C ASN A 323 -4.49 7.24 27.17
N PRO A 324 -3.31 6.62 27.30
CA PRO A 324 -2.55 6.08 26.18
C PRO A 324 -3.29 4.96 25.43
N TYR A 325 -4.07 4.15 26.12
CA TYR A 325 -4.82 3.04 25.48
C TYR A 325 -6.00 3.56 24.65
N ILE A 326 -6.62 4.66 25.06
CA ILE A 326 -7.65 5.33 24.25
C ILE A 326 -7.00 5.96 23.01
N ALA A 327 -5.80 6.54 23.14
CA ALA A 327 -5.07 7.05 21.99
C ALA A 327 -4.75 5.92 20.96
N VAL A 328 -4.32 4.75 21.43
CA VAL A 328 -4.12 3.55 20.56
C VAL A 328 -5.40 3.16 19.87
N LEU A 329 -6.54 3.13 20.57
CA LEU A 329 -7.84 2.80 19.99
C LEU A 329 -8.23 3.81 18.90
N LEU A 330 -8.09 5.11 19.16
CA LEU A 330 -8.40 6.18 18.20
C LEU A 330 -7.52 6.10 16.96
N ILE A 331 -6.23 5.85 17.11
CA ILE A 331 -5.30 5.65 15.99
C ILE A 331 -5.66 4.38 15.21
N SER A 332 -6.12 3.33 15.90
CA SER A 332 -6.58 2.09 15.26
C SER A 332 -7.86 2.31 14.44
N ILE A 333 -8.80 3.12 14.94
CA ILE A 333 -9.96 3.57 14.16
C ILE A 333 -9.49 4.40 12.95
N GLY A 334 -8.47 5.24 13.10
CA GLY A 334 -7.83 5.96 11.99
C GLY A 334 -7.28 5.01 10.92
N GLY A 335 -6.62 3.93 11.30
CA GLY A 335 -6.15 2.87 10.39
C GLY A 335 -7.29 2.21 9.62
N PHE A 336 -8.37 1.81 10.31
CA PHE A 336 -9.61 1.29 9.71
C PHE A 336 -10.18 2.27 8.69
N SER A 337 -10.33 3.54 9.09
CA SER A 337 -10.91 4.60 8.27
C SER A 337 -10.09 4.83 7.02
N HIS A 338 -8.75 4.94 7.15
CA HIS A 338 -7.85 5.13 6.02
C HIS A 338 -8.00 4.02 4.96
N GLN A 339 -7.97 2.75 5.37
CA GLN A 339 -8.09 1.65 4.41
C GLN A 339 -9.48 1.53 3.79
N LEU A 340 -10.52 1.90 4.52
CA LEU A 340 -11.86 2.01 3.97
C LEU A 340 -11.91 3.07 2.84
N LEU A 341 -11.31 4.24 3.05
CA LEU A 341 -11.20 5.33 2.07
C LEU A 341 -10.34 4.92 0.86
N SER A 342 -9.14 4.39 1.13
CA SER A 342 -8.14 4.04 0.12
C SER A 342 -8.67 2.97 -0.85
N THR A 343 -9.35 1.94 -0.32
CA THR A 343 -9.96 0.87 -1.13
C THR A 343 -11.07 1.39 -2.01
N VAL A 344 -11.93 2.28 -1.51
CA VAL A 344 -12.98 2.93 -2.30
C VAL A 344 -12.38 3.78 -3.41
N ALA A 345 -11.36 4.58 -3.12
CA ALA A 345 -10.72 5.45 -4.11
C ALA A 345 -10.07 4.62 -5.24
N ALA A 346 -9.46 3.48 -4.91
CA ALA A 346 -8.91 2.55 -5.91
C ALA A 346 -10.00 1.94 -6.79
N THR A 347 -11.13 1.51 -6.20
CA THR A 347 -12.26 0.93 -6.95
C THR A 347 -12.97 1.97 -7.82
N LEU A 348 -13.09 3.22 -7.40
CA LEU A 348 -13.59 4.32 -8.23
C LEU A 348 -12.74 4.51 -9.50
N GLY A 349 -11.43 4.28 -9.41
CA GLY A 349 -10.56 4.28 -10.60
C GLY A 349 -10.98 3.23 -11.63
N ALA A 350 -11.38 2.03 -11.18
CA ALA A 350 -11.89 0.99 -12.07
C ALA A 350 -13.30 1.27 -12.61
N ASP A 351 -14.14 1.93 -11.80
CA ASP A 351 -15.55 2.19 -12.14
C ASP A 351 -15.75 3.41 -13.07
N LEU A 352 -14.79 4.34 -13.10
CA LEU A 352 -14.93 5.64 -13.80
C LEU A 352 -14.11 5.77 -15.08
N PHE A 353 -13.10 4.92 -15.28
CA PHE A 353 -12.22 4.97 -16.44
C PHE A 353 -12.41 3.78 -17.36
N ARG A 354 -12.13 3.97 -18.65
CA ARG A 354 -12.17 2.90 -19.64
C ARG A 354 -11.16 1.81 -19.27
N LYS A 355 -11.44 0.55 -19.65
CA LYS A 355 -10.59 -0.60 -19.33
C LYS A 355 -9.12 -0.42 -19.74
N ASP A 356 -8.88 0.29 -20.85
CA ASP A 356 -7.55 0.62 -21.37
C ASP A 356 -6.88 1.79 -20.66
N GLU A 357 -7.58 2.56 -19.83
CA GLU A 357 -7.10 3.72 -19.07
C GLU A 357 -6.97 3.46 -17.56
N VAL A 358 -7.64 2.42 -17.04
CA VAL A 358 -7.73 2.14 -15.59
C VAL A 358 -6.36 2.06 -14.92
N ALA A 359 -5.44 1.27 -15.45
CA ALA A 359 -4.13 1.07 -14.84
C ALA A 359 -3.33 2.38 -14.77
N THR A 360 -3.37 3.18 -15.82
CA THR A 360 -2.71 4.46 -15.87
C THR A 360 -3.35 5.46 -14.90
N ALA A 361 -4.68 5.53 -14.87
CA ALA A 361 -5.41 6.44 -14.00
C ALA A 361 -5.19 6.12 -12.51
N VAL A 362 -5.22 4.83 -12.14
CA VAL A 362 -4.96 4.35 -10.77
C VAL A 362 -3.50 4.60 -10.38
N GLY A 363 -2.56 4.36 -11.29
CA GLY A 363 -1.13 4.64 -11.06
C GLY A 363 -0.86 6.13 -10.84
N MET A 364 -1.47 7.00 -11.64
CA MET A 364 -1.36 8.46 -11.48
C MET A 364 -2.01 8.94 -10.19
N ALA A 365 -3.16 8.39 -9.79
CA ALA A 365 -3.80 8.68 -8.51
C ALA A 365 -2.94 8.19 -7.33
N GLY A 366 -2.23 7.07 -7.48
CA GLY A 366 -1.21 6.59 -6.55
C GLY A 366 -0.06 7.58 -6.39
N ALA A 367 0.42 8.18 -7.49
CA ALA A 367 1.44 9.23 -7.43
C ALA A 367 0.96 10.48 -6.66
N CYS A 368 -0.32 10.86 -6.80
CA CYS A 368 -0.91 11.92 -5.97
C CYS A 368 -0.89 11.54 -4.48
N ALA A 369 -1.25 10.29 -4.15
CA ALA A 369 -1.24 9.75 -2.80
C ALA A 369 0.15 9.83 -2.15
N TRP A 370 1.17 9.30 -2.83
CA TRP A 370 2.55 9.33 -2.36
C TRP A 370 3.11 10.75 -2.25
N SER A 371 2.70 11.66 -3.15
CA SER A 371 3.09 13.07 -3.06
C SER A 371 2.48 13.74 -1.83
N GLY A 372 1.22 13.48 -1.52
CA GLY A 372 0.57 13.98 -0.30
C GLY A 372 1.27 13.49 0.96
N GLN A 373 1.56 12.19 1.01
CA GLN A 373 2.29 11.57 2.11
C GLN A 373 3.69 12.17 2.28
N LEU A 374 4.44 12.35 1.19
CA LEU A 374 5.78 12.94 1.19
C LEU A 374 5.78 14.36 1.75
N ILE A 375 4.89 15.22 1.21
CA ILE A 375 4.78 16.62 1.64
C ILE A 375 4.41 16.67 3.12
N PHE A 376 3.41 15.91 3.55
CA PHE A 376 2.97 15.91 4.95
C PHE A 376 4.04 15.40 5.91
N ASN A 377 4.81 14.36 5.50
CA ASN A 377 5.94 13.87 6.27
C ASN A 377 7.02 14.95 6.51
N LEU A 378 7.34 15.74 5.48
CA LEU A 378 8.26 16.87 5.61
C LEU A 378 7.70 17.95 6.56
N PHE A 379 6.39 18.23 6.49
CA PHE A 379 5.75 19.15 7.43
C PHE A 379 5.83 18.66 8.88
N ILE A 380 5.55 17.38 9.13
CA ILE A 380 5.72 16.81 10.47
C ILE A 380 7.16 16.99 10.92
N GLY A 381 8.14 16.61 10.10
CA GLY A 381 9.56 16.71 10.45
C GLY A 381 10.02 18.13 10.80
N ALA A 382 9.54 19.13 10.04
CA ALA A 382 9.91 20.51 10.25
C ALA A 382 9.28 21.12 11.52
N PHE A 383 8.04 20.75 11.85
CA PHE A 383 7.26 21.49 12.85
C PHE A 383 6.91 20.69 14.11
N VAL A 384 7.00 19.36 14.11
CA VAL A 384 6.56 18.54 15.24
C VAL A 384 7.31 18.84 16.54
N SER A 385 8.56 19.25 16.47
CA SER A 385 9.36 19.65 17.64
C SER A 385 8.91 20.99 18.23
N ILE A 386 8.21 21.82 17.44
CA ILE A 386 7.75 23.16 17.85
C ILE A 386 6.32 23.11 18.38
N ILE A 387 5.42 22.41 17.64
CA ILE A 387 3.98 22.44 17.93
C ILE A 387 3.43 21.08 18.43
N GLY A 388 4.29 20.06 18.56
CA GLY A 388 3.89 18.71 18.97
C GLY A 388 3.13 17.94 17.89
N PHE A 389 2.62 16.76 18.25
CA PHE A 389 1.88 15.88 17.33
C PHE A 389 0.40 16.25 17.15
N GLY A 390 -0.21 16.92 18.14
CA GLY A 390 -1.64 17.22 18.16
C GLY A 390 -2.17 17.89 16.89
N PRO A 391 -1.58 19.01 16.44
CA PRO A 391 -2.04 19.70 15.22
C PRO A 391 -2.02 18.83 13.97
N PHE A 392 -1.10 17.88 13.87
CA PHE A 392 -1.02 16.96 12.73
C PHE A 392 -2.16 15.94 12.73
N PHE A 393 -2.54 15.39 13.89
CA PHE A 393 -3.71 14.52 14.00
C PHE A 393 -5.01 15.27 13.65
N ILE A 394 -5.13 16.54 14.06
CA ILE A 394 -6.27 17.39 13.67
C ILE A 394 -6.27 17.64 12.15
N ALA A 395 -5.11 17.90 11.55
CA ALA A 395 -5.00 18.08 10.10
C ALA A 395 -5.45 16.83 9.33
N LEU A 396 -5.05 15.63 9.76
CA LEU A 396 -5.49 14.36 9.16
C LEU A 396 -7.02 14.21 9.23
N ALA A 397 -7.62 14.54 10.37
CA ALA A 397 -9.06 14.50 10.55
C ALA A 397 -9.81 15.42 9.57
N VAL A 398 -9.23 16.59 9.26
CA VAL A 398 -9.84 17.58 8.32
C VAL A 398 -9.58 17.20 6.87
N PHE A 399 -8.41 16.69 6.54
CA PHE A 399 -8.03 16.38 5.16
C PHE A 399 -8.98 15.40 4.49
N ASP A 400 -9.40 14.36 5.20
CA ASP A 400 -10.32 13.36 4.64
C ASP A 400 -11.72 13.92 4.40
N LEU A 401 -12.19 14.84 5.23
CA LEU A 401 -13.45 15.56 4.98
C LEU A 401 -13.38 16.43 3.72
N ILE A 402 -12.26 17.13 3.50
CA ILE A 402 -12.01 17.89 2.27
C ILE A 402 -11.93 16.93 1.08
N GLY A 403 -11.26 15.80 1.23
CA GLY A 403 -11.20 14.73 0.23
C GLY A 403 -12.60 14.20 -0.14
N ALA A 404 -13.45 13.98 0.83
CA ALA A 404 -14.84 13.57 0.62
C ALA A 404 -15.63 14.67 -0.14
N ALA A 405 -15.49 15.93 0.25
CA ALA A 405 -16.10 17.04 -0.48
C ALA A 405 -15.63 17.13 -1.94
N ALA A 406 -14.32 16.95 -2.17
CA ALA A 406 -13.76 16.91 -3.53
C ALA A 406 -14.36 15.76 -4.37
N LEU A 407 -14.55 14.58 -3.78
CA LEU A 407 -15.22 13.45 -4.40
C LEU A 407 -16.66 13.78 -4.83
N TRP A 408 -17.44 14.40 -3.95
CA TRP A 408 -18.82 14.80 -4.25
C TRP A 408 -18.90 15.88 -5.33
N ILE A 409 -17.99 16.84 -5.32
CA ILE A 409 -17.98 17.95 -6.25
C ILE A 409 -17.47 17.52 -7.63
N LEU A 410 -16.35 16.78 -7.68
CA LEU A 410 -15.61 16.55 -8.92
C LEU A 410 -16.04 15.28 -9.67
N ILE A 411 -16.41 14.21 -9.00
CA ILE A 411 -16.80 12.98 -9.68
C ILE A 411 -18.22 13.13 -10.24
N LYS A 412 -18.38 12.77 -11.52
CA LYS A 412 -19.68 12.66 -12.17
C LYS A 412 -19.89 11.21 -12.60
N ALA A 413 -21.05 10.65 -12.25
CA ALA A 413 -21.44 9.34 -12.75
C ALA A 413 -21.57 9.40 -14.29
N PRO A 414 -21.12 8.34 -15.03
CA PRO A 414 -21.41 8.22 -16.44
C PRO A 414 -22.93 8.27 -16.67
N LYS A 415 -23.37 8.96 -17.74
CA LYS A 415 -24.81 9.14 -18.01
C LYS A 415 -25.57 7.85 -18.28
N ASP A 416 -24.84 6.72 -18.55
CA ASP A 416 -25.44 5.43 -18.94
C ASP A 416 -25.54 4.41 -17.80
N ALA A 417 -25.14 4.76 -16.57
CA ALA A 417 -25.19 3.84 -15.44
C ALA A 417 -26.57 3.76 -14.73
N GLY A 418 -27.57 4.45 -15.25
CA GLY A 418 -28.90 4.58 -14.59
C GLY A 418 -30.09 3.93 -15.31
N THR A 419 -29.90 3.31 -16.50
CA THR A 419 -31.04 2.87 -17.30
C THR A 419 -31.03 1.41 -17.77
N SER A 420 -30.00 0.60 -17.46
CA SER A 420 -29.97 -0.79 -17.94
C SER A 420 -30.62 -1.82 -17.00
N ASP A 421 -30.80 -1.54 -15.74
CA ASP A 421 -31.38 -2.52 -14.77
C ASP A 421 -32.90 -2.39 -14.61
N ALA A 422 -33.51 -1.29 -15.07
CA ALA A 422 -34.97 -1.12 -15.02
C ALA A 422 -35.69 -1.70 -16.25
N GLU A 423 -35.00 -1.89 -17.38
CA GLU A 423 -35.61 -2.45 -18.60
C GLU A 423 -35.53 -3.98 -18.70
N LEU A 424 -34.71 -4.65 -17.90
CA LEU A 424 -34.64 -6.12 -17.83
C LEU A 424 -35.63 -6.74 -16.84
N ALA A 425 -36.33 -5.93 -16.04
CA ALA A 425 -37.33 -6.39 -15.08
C ALA A 425 -38.80 -6.35 -15.62
N VAL A 426 -38.99 -5.88 -16.86
CA VAL A 426 -40.32 -5.80 -17.48
C VAL A 426 -40.27 -6.36 -18.91
N SER A 427 -40.21 -7.64 -19.02
CA SER A 427 -40.77 -8.37 -20.18
C SER A 427 -41.36 -9.69 -19.70
N PRO A 428 -42.61 -9.96 -20.13
CA PRO A 428 -43.47 -11.01 -19.59
C PRO A 428 -43.01 -12.42 -19.97
#